data_fc3fef099b0d64121d9ff2252662a9de
#
_entry.id   fc3fef099b0d64121d9ff2252662a9de
#
_cell.length_a   1.000
_cell.length_b   1.000
_cell.length_c   1.000
_cell.angle_alpha   90.00
_cell.angle_beta   90.00
_cell.angle_gamma   90.00
#
_symmetry.space_group_name_H-M   'P 1'
#
loop_
_entity.id
_entity.type
_entity.pdbx_description
1 polymer ?
#
loop_
_entity_poly.entity_id
_entity_poly.type
_entity_poly.pdbx_seq_one_letter_code
_entity_poly.pdbx_strand_id
1 'polypeptide(L)'
;MTERPTVPAGESSEAAPTPSVWWAAGRTGGQPITTSRPDGANGRRATVEVVHEVDGHGLAELRAPRDDLVRELEPDPAPEPTDLRSPAPGETLRFDLAHGPFHTWVRTLAIGPPDTAQPDSDRRRVVETIEYRAAIGVWRPLLALPLRRAVRSRKVPWWAPPDRLDERATRVLCLLACIQVIDGYLGTVITQTIAFASDEFQRSATAQGVTLAVIRLGIVVALGVVALADSHGRSRLLTTAAILAVATTALGALSPGLWFLGGTQLVARGLTMGMGILIGVFAAEELPRGSRAYGVSVLALCAALGAGMAVWVLPVADLDPRGWRDIYLVPLLVVPALVGIGRRLSVSRRFTAYLPDATATRPLGSLRRFVGRRPLLPATA
;
A
#
# COMPACT_ATOMS: atom_id res chain seq x y z
N MET A 1 23.94 46.55 -41.35
CA MET A 1 25.33 46.24 -40.99
C MET A 1 25.37 46.12 -39.46
N THR A 2 25.03 44.91 -38.96
CA THR A 2 25.11 44.55 -37.54
C THR A 2 25.42 43.09 -37.48
N GLU A 3 26.61 42.81 -37.02
CA GLU A 3 27.22 41.49 -36.90
C GLU A 3 26.47 40.61 -35.92
N ARG A 4 26.25 39.35 -36.30
CA ARG A 4 25.90 38.27 -35.39
C ARG A 4 27.17 37.68 -34.73
N PRO A 5 27.16 37.43 -33.44
CA PRO A 5 28.23 36.67 -32.83
C PRO A 5 28.08 35.17 -33.11
N THR A 6 29.13 34.57 -33.57
CA THR A 6 29.36 33.12 -33.77
C THR A 6 29.44 32.40 -32.43
N VAL A 7 28.65 31.33 -32.26
CA VAL A 7 28.75 30.39 -31.15
C VAL A 7 29.76 29.29 -31.51
N PRO A 8 30.69 28.92 -30.65
CA PRO A 8 31.62 27.81 -30.91
C PRO A 8 30.88 26.46 -30.75
N ALA A 9 31.10 25.61 -31.75
CA ALA A 9 30.72 24.20 -31.72
C ALA A 9 31.72 23.42 -30.87
N GLY A 10 31.22 22.54 -30.01
CA GLY A 10 32.01 21.47 -29.43
C GLY A 10 31.73 21.19 -27.96
N GLU A 11 30.62 20.58 -27.64
CA GLU A 11 30.52 19.66 -26.50
C GLU A 11 29.71 18.44 -26.90
N SER A 12 30.39 17.31 -26.81
CA SER A 12 29.91 15.98 -27.11
C SER A 12 28.69 15.64 -26.27
N SER A 13 27.56 15.50 -26.93
CA SER A 13 26.32 14.91 -26.39
C SER A 13 26.61 13.48 -25.91
N GLU A 14 26.72 13.31 -24.61
CA GLU A 14 26.67 12.03 -23.94
C GLU A 14 25.26 11.46 -24.14
N ALA A 15 25.15 10.52 -25.05
CA ALA A 15 23.89 9.84 -25.39
C ALA A 15 23.37 9.12 -24.16
N ALA A 16 22.17 9.49 -23.70
CA ALA A 16 21.41 8.75 -22.70
C ALA A 16 21.28 7.27 -23.14
N PRO A 17 21.45 6.31 -22.24
CA PRO A 17 21.31 4.90 -22.59
C PRO A 17 19.87 4.63 -23.06
N THR A 18 19.73 4.22 -24.30
CA THR A 18 18.49 3.70 -24.86
C THR A 18 17.99 2.53 -24.01
N PRO A 19 16.71 2.49 -23.62
CA PRO A 19 16.15 1.33 -22.94
C PRO A 19 16.25 0.13 -23.89
N SER A 20 17.07 -0.83 -23.50
CA SER A 20 17.22 -2.11 -24.21
C SER A 20 15.88 -2.81 -24.27
N VAL A 21 15.42 -3.06 -25.50
CA VAL A 21 14.15 -3.74 -25.83
C VAL A 21 14.33 -5.23 -25.55
N TRP A 22 13.87 -5.70 -24.40
CA TRP A 22 13.96 -7.09 -23.92
C TRP A 22 12.75 -7.95 -24.31
N TRP A 23 12.17 -7.79 -25.51
CA TRP A 23 10.99 -8.59 -25.89
C TRP A 23 11.24 -9.74 -26.90
N ALA A 24 12.47 -10.06 -27.21
CA ALA A 24 12.81 -11.13 -28.15
C ALA A 24 13.68 -12.21 -27.49
N ALA A 25 13.16 -12.94 -26.53
CA ALA A 25 13.75 -14.19 -26.08
C ALA A 25 12.69 -15.30 -26.08
N GLY A 26 12.87 -16.23 -26.97
CA GLY A 26 12.50 -17.63 -27.02
C GLY A 26 11.18 -18.08 -26.37
N ARG A 27 10.18 -18.40 -27.21
CA ARG A 27 9.07 -19.28 -26.81
C ARG A 27 9.62 -20.69 -26.59
N THR A 28 9.98 -21.00 -25.34
CA THR A 28 10.13 -22.39 -24.91
C THR A 28 8.73 -22.95 -24.67
N GLY A 29 8.29 -23.83 -25.61
CA GLY A 29 6.97 -24.44 -25.57
C GLY A 29 6.92 -25.60 -24.59
N GLY A 30 6.67 -25.33 -23.33
CA GLY A 30 6.23 -26.32 -22.34
C GLY A 30 4.91 -25.84 -21.74
N GLN A 31 3.82 -26.61 -21.93
CA GLN A 31 2.57 -26.30 -21.22
C GLN A 31 2.74 -26.64 -19.73
N PRO A 32 2.57 -25.69 -18.80
CA PRO A 32 2.67 -25.99 -17.38
C PRO A 32 1.49 -26.84 -16.92
N ILE A 33 1.75 -28.07 -16.52
CA ILE A 33 0.78 -28.91 -15.81
C ILE A 33 0.66 -28.35 -14.39
N THR A 34 -0.49 -27.79 -14.07
CA THR A 34 -0.73 -27.13 -12.78
C THR A 34 -1.54 -28.02 -11.88
N THR A 35 -0.94 -28.54 -10.83
CA THR A 35 -1.65 -29.03 -9.65
C THR A 35 -1.63 -27.94 -8.59
N SER A 36 -2.78 -27.33 -8.33
CA SER A 36 -2.94 -26.35 -7.25
C SER A 36 -3.84 -26.92 -6.19
N ARG A 37 -3.31 -27.16 -5.00
CA ARG A 37 -4.09 -27.47 -3.82
C ARG A 37 -4.52 -26.17 -3.16
N PRO A 38 -5.84 -25.87 -3.03
CA PRO A 38 -6.30 -24.72 -2.28
C PRO A 38 -6.18 -25.04 -0.78
N ASP A 39 -5.29 -24.35 -0.09
CA ASP A 39 -5.13 -24.52 1.34
C ASP A 39 -6.13 -23.69 2.14
N GLY A 40 -6.78 -24.39 3.06
CA GLY A 40 -7.84 -23.88 3.89
C GLY A 40 -7.45 -22.83 4.96
N ALA A 41 -8.45 -22.36 5.63
CA ALA A 41 -8.67 -21.17 6.44
C ALA A 41 -7.74 -20.86 7.63
N ASN A 42 -6.48 -21.30 7.67
CA ASN A 42 -5.65 -21.08 8.86
C ASN A 42 -4.24 -20.57 8.50
N GLY A 43 -4.11 -19.32 8.07
CA GLY A 43 -2.80 -18.64 7.93
C GLY A 43 -1.76 -19.33 7.04
N ARG A 44 -2.18 -20.26 6.19
CA ARG A 44 -1.37 -21.22 5.46
C ARG A 44 -0.61 -20.59 4.30
N ARG A 45 0.53 -21.22 3.97
CA ARG A 45 1.37 -20.89 2.82
C ARG A 45 0.60 -21.21 1.53
N ALA A 46 0.73 -20.39 0.52
CA ALA A 46 0.27 -20.71 -0.83
C ALA A 46 1.39 -21.46 -1.55
N THR A 47 1.03 -22.52 -2.27
CA THR A 47 1.98 -23.32 -3.04
C THR A 47 1.69 -23.17 -4.52
N VAL A 48 2.72 -22.95 -5.32
CA VAL A 48 2.68 -22.94 -6.78
C VAL A 48 3.70 -23.94 -7.26
N GLU A 49 3.24 -24.89 -8.04
CA GLU A 49 4.09 -25.89 -8.69
C GLU A 49 4.08 -25.66 -10.20
N VAL A 50 5.27 -25.65 -10.80
CA VAL A 50 5.46 -25.49 -12.24
C VAL A 50 6.43 -26.56 -12.71
N VAL A 51 6.07 -27.29 -13.74
CA VAL A 51 6.93 -28.27 -14.38
C VAL A 51 7.53 -27.64 -15.64
N HIS A 52 8.83 -27.66 -15.72
CA HIS A 52 9.60 -27.16 -16.85
C HIS A 52 10.29 -28.31 -17.57
N GLU A 53 10.26 -28.28 -18.90
CA GLU A 53 11.11 -29.10 -19.73
C GLU A 53 12.13 -28.15 -20.39
N VAL A 54 13.37 -28.20 -19.95
CA VAL A 54 14.41 -27.25 -20.32
C VAL A 54 15.68 -27.94 -20.79
N ASP A 55 16.37 -27.25 -21.68
CA ASP A 55 17.73 -27.56 -22.08
C ASP A 55 18.78 -27.05 -21.07
N GLY A 56 20.05 -27.24 -21.33
CA GLY A 56 21.12 -26.78 -20.43
C GLY A 56 21.10 -25.30 -20.18
N HIS A 57 20.71 -24.46 -21.16
CA HIS A 57 20.60 -23.00 -21.00
C HIS A 57 19.41 -22.64 -20.10
N GLY A 58 18.25 -23.21 -20.35
CA GLY A 58 17.05 -23.00 -19.51
C GLY A 58 17.26 -23.51 -18.09
N LEU A 59 18.03 -24.59 -17.90
CA LEU A 59 18.39 -25.08 -16.57
C LEU A 59 19.29 -24.09 -15.82
N ALA A 60 20.26 -23.47 -16.50
CA ALA A 60 21.11 -22.45 -15.90
C ALA A 60 20.30 -21.22 -15.47
N GLU A 61 19.31 -20.80 -16.28
CA GLU A 61 18.38 -19.73 -15.94
C GLU A 61 17.50 -20.07 -14.72
N LEU A 62 17.04 -21.33 -14.62
CA LEU A 62 16.25 -21.78 -13.47
C LEU A 62 17.10 -21.88 -12.19
N ARG A 63 18.37 -22.25 -12.30
CA ARG A 63 19.32 -22.31 -11.17
C ARG A 63 19.73 -20.95 -10.64
N ALA A 64 19.59 -19.89 -11.43
CA ALA A 64 19.86 -18.53 -10.97
C ALA A 64 18.86 -18.11 -9.91
N PRO A 65 19.32 -17.42 -8.82
CA PRO A 65 18.41 -16.78 -7.86
C PRO A 65 17.48 -15.79 -8.57
N ARG A 66 16.22 -15.72 -8.14
CA ARG A 66 15.27 -14.74 -8.69
C ARG A 66 15.63 -13.34 -8.22
N ASP A 67 15.53 -12.39 -9.14
CA ASP A 67 15.72 -10.95 -8.89
C ASP A 67 14.61 -10.11 -9.57
N ASP A 68 13.39 -10.66 -9.57
CA ASP A 68 12.18 -10.03 -10.12
C ASP A 68 11.31 -9.41 -8.99
N LEU A 69 10.17 -10.03 -8.67
CA LEU A 69 9.29 -9.64 -7.56
C LEU A 69 9.93 -9.88 -6.19
N VAL A 70 10.81 -10.86 -6.11
CA VAL A 70 11.59 -11.22 -4.93
C VAL A 70 13.08 -11.20 -5.27
N ARG A 71 13.91 -10.98 -4.28
CA ARG A 71 15.32 -11.27 -4.33
C ARG A 71 15.58 -12.49 -3.46
N GLU A 72 16.13 -13.54 -4.07
CA GLU A 72 16.48 -14.78 -3.38
C GLU A 72 17.93 -14.76 -2.93
N LEU A 73 18.22 -15.55 -1.89
CA LEU A 73 19.60 -15.90 -1.51
C LEU A 73 20.17 -16.92 -2.49
N GLU A 74 21.48 -17.06 -2.48
CA GLU A 74 22.13 -18.16 -3.20
C GLU A 74 21.59 -19.51 -2.72
N PRO A 75 21.45 -20.50 -3.59
CA PRO A 75 20.85 -21.76 -3.25
C PRO A 75 21.71 -22.56 -2.28
N ASP A 76 21.11 -22.99 -1.18
CA ASP A 76 21.68 -24.04 -0.35
C ASP A 76 21.31 -25.40 -0.95
N PRO A 77 22.23 -26.39 -0.95
CA PRO A 77 21.87 -27.75 -1.29
C PRO A 77 20.80 -28.23 -0.27
N ALA A 78 19.60 -28.53 -0.75
CA ALA A 78 18.54 -28.99 0.13
C ALA A 78 18.93 -30.34 0.72
N PRO A 79 18.60 -30.62 2.00
CA PRO A 79 18.79 -31.94 2.59
C PRO A 79 18.01 -32.97 1.77
N GLU A 80 18.59 -34.17 1.59
CA GLU A 80 17.96 -35.26 0.85
C GLU A 80 16.51 -35.50 1.34
N PRO A 81 15.53 -35.62 0.44
CA PRO A 81 14.16 -35.86 0.83
C PRO A 81 14.04 -37.19 1.56
N THR A 82 13.61 -37.12 2.82
CA THR A 82 13.42 -38.30 3.71
C THR A 82 12.18 -39.12 3.31
N ASP A 83 11.46 -38.75 2.27
CA ASP A 83 10.20 -39.39 1.89
C ASP A 83 10.38 -40.28 0.66
N LEU A 84 10.21 -41.59 0.84
CA LEU A 84 10.37 -42.67 -0.14
C LEU A 84 9.43 -42.62 -1.35
N ARG A 85 8.62 -41.58 -1.51
CA ARG A 85 7.73 -41.35 -2.67
C ARG A 85 8.27 -40.33 -3.69
N SER A 86 9.47 -39.79 -3.48
CA SER A 86 10.11 -38.89 -4.46
C SER A 86 10.73 -39.70 -5.61
N PRO A 87 10.57 -39.23 -6.87
CA PRO A 87 11.23 -39.84 -7.98
C PRO A 87 12.75 -39.73 -7.86
N ALA A 88 13.46 -40.71 -8.40
CA ALA A 88 14.90 -40.99 -8.43
C ALA A 88 15.88 -39.80 -8.15
N PRO A 89 17.11 -40.08 -7.64
CA PRO A 89 18.02 -39.10 -7.08
C PRO A 89 18.40 -38.03 -8.11
N GLY A 90 17.66 -36.89 -8.07
CA GLY A 90 17.93 -35.68 -8.80
C GLY A 90 18.45 -34.60 -7.84
N GLU A 91 19.29 -33.73 -8.35
CA GLU A 91 19.78 -32.56 -7.62
C GLU A 91 18.59 -31.69 -7.15
N THR A 92 18.52 -31.38 -5.86
CA THR A 92 17.50 -30.50 -5.30
C THR A 92 18.16 -29.22 -4.80
N LEU A 93 17.70 -28.08 -5.29
CA LEU A 93 18.18 -26.76 -4.87
C LEU A 93 17.08 -26.03 -4.14
N ARG A 94 17.44 -25.36 -3.05
CA ARG A 94 16.53 -24.55 -2.25
C ARG A 94 16.97 -23.10 -2.24
N PHE A 95 16.00 -22.18 -2.43
CA PHE A 95 16.21 -20.74 -2.41
C PHE A 95 15.31 -20.12 -1.36
N ASP A 96 15.90 -19.33 -0.47
CA ASP A 96 15.19 -18.62 0.57
C ASP A 96 15.08 -17.12 0.24
N LEU A 97 14.20 -16.40 0.93
CA LEU A 97 13.95 -14.99 0.72
C LEU A 97 15.09 -14.12 1.25
N ALA A 98 15.71 -13.31 0.39
CA ALA A 98 16.58 -12.21 0.80
C ALA A 98 15.79 -10.91 0.99
N HIS A 99 14.89 -10.57 0.03
CA HIS A 99 14.11 -9.33 0.07
C HIS A 99 12.85 -9.44 -0.80
N GLY A 100 11.71 -8.98 -0.26
CA GLY A 100 10.46 -9.01 -1.01
C GLY A 100 9.21 -8.80 -0.16
N PRO A 101 8.01 -8.72 -0.77
CA PRO A 101 6.74 -8.42 -0.12
C PRO A 101 6.11 -9.65 0.56
N PHE A 102 6.91 -10.57 1.06
CA PHE A 102 6.46 -11.84 1.63
C PHE A 102 6.92 -12.02 3.08
N HIS A 103 6.09 -12.67 3.89
CA HIS A 103 6.47 -13.13 5.22
C HIS A 103 7.37 -14.37 5.15
N THR A 104 7.07 -15.25 4.21
CA THR A 104 7.84 -16.46 3.93
C THR A 104 7.85 -16.69 2.44
N TRP A 105 8.99 -17.14 1.94
CA TRP A 105 9.21 -17.54 0.57
C TRP A 105 10.24 -18.64 0.56
N VAL A 106 9.91 -19.75 -0.07
CA VAL A 106 10.83 -20.86 -0.30
C VAL A 106 10.56 -21.37 -1.71
N ARG A 107 11.58 -21.38 -2.54
CA ARG A 107 11.55 -21.99 -3.87
C ARG A 107 12.43 -23.23 -3.87
N THR A 108 11.90 -24.34 -4.30
CA THR A 108 12.61 -25.62 -4.42
C THR A 108 12.61 -26.05 -5.87
N LEU A 109 13.76 -26.39 -6.40
CA LEU A 109 13.94 -26.97 -7.73
C LEU A 109 14.35 -28.43 -7.57
N ALA A 110 13.53 -29.34 -8.05
CA ALA A 110 13.88 -30.76 -8.19
C ALA A 110 14.22 -31.03 -9.66
N ILE A 111 15.50 -31.35 -9.90
CA ILE A 111 16.04 -31.55 -11.25
C ILE A 111 16.04 -33.04 -11.53
N GLY A 112 15.22 -33.48 -12.49
CA GLY A 112 15.19 -34.89 -12.92
C GLY A 112 16.42 -35.30 -13.72
N PRO A 113 16.63 -36.61 -13.93
CA PRO A 113 17.67 -37.13 -14.81
C PRO A 113 17.42 -36.65 -16.26
N PRO A 114 18.45 -36.66 -17.13
CA PRO A 114 18.26 -36.37 -18.54
C PRO A 114 17.30 -37.38 -19.17
N ASP A 115 16.54 -36.91 -20.17
CA ASP A 115 15.56 -37.76 -20.85
C ASP A 115 16.29 -38.85 -21.67
N THR A 116 16.17 -40.09 -21.22
CA THR A 116 16.81 -41.25 -21.88
C THR A 116 16.10 -41.66 -23.17
N ALA A 117 14.90 -41.14 -23.45
CA ALA A 117 14.14 -41.48 -24.67
C ALA A 117 14.68 -40.78 -25.93
N GLN A 118 15.44 -39.70 -25.78
CA GLN A 118 16.13 -38.97 -26.84
C GLN A 118 17.58 -38.69 -26.45
N PRO A 119 18.51 -39.60 -26.73
CA PRO A 119 19.90 -39.48 -26.27
C PRO A 119 20.65 -38.27 -26.83
N ASP A 120 20.10 -37.57 -27.81
CA ASP A 120 20.70 -36.37 -28.43
C ASP A 120 20.08 -35.06 -27.89
N SER A 121 19.09 -35.14 -26.98
CA SER A 121 18.47 -33.96 -26.36
C SER A 121 18.93 -33.81 -24.92
N ASP A 122 19.70 -32.74 -24.62
CA ASP A 122 20.05 -32.33 -23.22
C ASP A 122 18.85 -31.76 -22.45
N ARG A 123 17.64 -32.27 -22.77
CA ARG A 123 16.41 -31.84 -22.09
C ARG A 123 16.25 -32.55 -20.77
N ARG A 124 15.91 -31.75 -19.74
CA ARG A 124 15.64 -32.24 -18.38
C ARG A 124 14.29 -31.75 -17.90
N ARG A 125 13.62 -32.59 -17.16
CA ARG A 125 12.39 -32.22 -16.46
C ARG A 125 12.77 -31.63 -15.10
N VAL A 126 12.34 -30.38 -14.88
CA VAL A 126 12.56 -29.66 -13.62
C VAL A 126 11.21 -29.33 -13.01
N VAL A 127 11.03 -29.71 -11.74
CA VAL A 127 9.84 -29.35 -10.96
C VAL A 127 10.20 -28.19 -10.05
N GLU A 128 9.60 -27.03 -10.31
CA GLU A 128 9.75 -25.83 -9.49
C GLU A 128 8.56 -25.74 -8.52
N THR A 129 8.82 -25.81 -7.24
CA THR A 129 7.82 -25.64 -6.18
C THR A 129 8.09 -24.35 -5.41
N ILE A 130 7.12 -23.44 -5.37
CA ILE A 130 7.21 -22.16 -4.68
C ILE A 130 6.18 -22.13 -3.58
N GLU A 131 6.65 -22.08 -2.34
CA GLU A 131 5.83 -21.87 -1.15
C GLU A 131 5.97 -20.44 -0.66
N TYR A 132 4.88 -19.71 -0.55
CA TYR A 132 4.95 -18.33 -0.10
C TYR A 132 3.76 -17.91 0.77
N ARG A 133 4.00 -16.90 1.61
CA ARG A 133 2.98 -16.18 2.38
C ARG A 133 3.17 -14.68 2.17
N ALA A 134 2.27 -14.07 1.41
CA ALA A 134 2.35 -12.64 1.12
C ALA A 134 1.99 -11.76 2.33
N ALA A 135 2.67 -10.61 2.46
CA ALA A 135 2.47 -9.64 3.54
C ALA A 135 1.28 -8.66 3.28
N ILE A 136 0.35 -9.03 2.41
CA ILE A 136 -0.75 -8.17 1.93
C ILE A 136 -2.02 -8.20 2.82
N GLY A 137 -2.02 -9.00 3.88
CA GLY A 137 -3.10 -9.02 4.87
C GLY A 137 -4.51 -9.22 4.29
N VAL A 138 -5.40 -8.28 4.58
CA VAL A 138 -6.82 -8.31 4.17
C VAL A 138 -7.03 -8.18 2.65
N TRP A 139 -6.04 -7.67 1.91
CA TRP A 139 -6.07 -7.55 0.45
C TRP A 139 -5.81 -8.87 -0.28
N ARG A 140 -5.54 -9.94 0.48
CA ARG A 140 -5.24 -11.27 -0.08
C ARG A 140 -6.30 -11.78 -1.06
N PRO A 141 -7.62 -11.76 -0.79
CA PRO A 141 -8.60 -12.26 -1.75
C PRO A 141 -8.58 -11.49 -3.07
N LEU A 142 -8.37 -10.17 -3.04
CA LEU A 142 -8.31 -9.33 -4.23
C LEU A 142 -7.02 -9.56 -5.04
N LEU A 143 -5.88 -9.68 -4.36
CA LEU A 143 -4.56 -9.73 -4.98
C LEU A 143 -4.05 -11.17 -5.20
N ALA A 144 -4.79 -12.20 -4.76
CA ALA A 144 -4.34 -13.60 -4.88
C ALA A 144 -4.07 -14.03 -6.32
N LEU A 145 -5.00 -13.73 -7.24
CA LEU A 145 -4.88 -14.10 -8.65
C LEU A 145 -3.74 -13.35 -9.37
N PRO A 146 -3.66 -12.00 -9.32
CA PRO A 146 -2.56 -11.28 -9.95
C PRO A 146 -1.20 -11.64 -9.36
N LEU A 147 -1.11 -11.82 -8.03
CA LEU A 147 0.12 -12.23 -7.37
C LEU A 147 0.57 -13.64 -7.80
N ARG A 148 -0.38 -14.59 -7.86
CA ARG A 148 -0.09 -15.95 -8.33
C ARG A 148 0.41 -15.98 -9.77
N ARG A 149 -0.17 -15.14 -10.65
CA ARG A 149 0.30 -15.00 -12.03
C ARG A 149 1.71 -14.40 -12.07
N ALA A 150 1.99 -13.38 -11.26
CA ALA A 150 3.31 -12.75 -11.18
C ALA A 150 4.38 -13.74 -10.66
N VAL A 151 4.06 -14.52 -9.64
CA VAL A 151 4.96 -15.56 -9.10
C VAL A 151 5.33 -16.60 -10.17
N ARG A 152 4.37 -16.99 -11.02
CA ARG A 152 4.60 -17.96 -12.12
C ARG A 152 5.41 -17.39 -13.28
N SER A 153 5.16 -16.14 -13.64
CA SER A 153 5.69 -15.57 -14.89
C SER A 153 7.18 -15.26 -14.85
N ARG A 154 7.81 -15.26 -13.67
CA ARG A 154 9.21 -14.83 -13.45
C ARG A 154 9.54 -13.46 -14.06
N LYS A 155 8.51 -12.65 -14.33
CA LYS A 155 8.64 -11.30 -14.88
C LYS A 155 8.12 -10.28 -13.86
N VAL A 156 8.77 -9.14 -13.78
CA VAL A 156 8.27 -8.02 -13.00
C VAL A 156 6.94 -7.58 -13.60
N PRO A 157 5.81 -7.68 -12.86
CA PRO A 157 4.53 -7.23 -13.38
C PRO A 157 4.49 -5.72 -13.50
N TRP A 158 3.75 -5.20 -14.47
CA TRP A 158 3.63 -3.76 -14.74
C TRP A 158 3.09 -2.94 -13.56
N TRP A 159 2.38 -3.60 -12.65
CA TRP A 159 1.84 -2.99 -11.43
C TRP A 159 2.79 -3.10 -10.23
N ALA A 160 3.96 -3.70 -10.37
CA ALA A 160 4.94 -3.77 -9.30
C ALA A 160 5.51 -2.37 -8.98
N PRO A 161 5.86 -2.12 -7.71
CA PRO A 161 6.55 -0.89 -7.34
C PRO A 161 7.94 -0.83 -8.00
N PRO A 162 8.42 0.40 -8.38
CA PRO A 162 9.75 0.56 -8.98
C PRO A 162 10.89 0.02 -8.11
N ASP A 163 10.91 0.39 -6.82
CA ASP A 163 11.78 -0.25 -5.83
C ASP A 163 11.00 -1.35 -5.13
N ARG A 164 11.62 -2.50 -4.92
CA ARG A 164 10.98 -3.60 -4.18
C ARG A 164 10.63 -3.19 -2.76
N LEU A 165 9.40 -3.51 -2.38
CA LEU A 165 8.96 -3.35 -1.00
C LEU A 165 9.45 -4.54 -0.17
N ASP A 166 9.93 -4.26 1.03
CA ASP A 166 10.15 -5.30 2.03
C ASP A 166 8.82 -5.72 2.69
N GLU A 167 8.85 -6.77 3.47
CA GLU A 167 7.69 -7.29 4.20
C GLU A 167 7.00 -6.19 5.02
N ARG A 168 7.79 -5.36 5.72
CA ARG A 168 7.28 -4.29 6.58
C ARG A 168 6.61 -3.18 5.78
N ALA A 169 7.27 -2.67 4.74
CA ALA A 169 6.73 -1.62 3.88
C ALA A 169 5.43 -2.08 3.21
N THR A 170 5.39 -3.32 2.73
CA THR A 170 4.18 -3.93 2.15
C THR A 170 3.04 -4.00 3.18
N ARG A 171 3.32 -4.48 4.40
CA ARG A 171 2.33 -4.56 5.48
C ARG A 171 1.80 -3.19 5.85
N VAL A 172 2.69 -2.20 6.03
CA VAL A 172 2.31 -0.83 6.37
C VAL A 172 1.46 -0.22 5.25
N LEU A 173 1.88 -0.32 4.00
CA LEU A 173 1.11 0.19 2.85
C LEU A 173 -0.29 -0.43 2.81
N CYS A 174 -0.43 -1.73 3.03
CA CYS A 174 -1.73 -2.41 3.07
C CYS A 174 -2.62 -1.93 4.22
N LEU A 175 -2.06 -1.68 5.41
CA LEU A 175 -2.81 -1.15 6.55
C LEU A 175 -3.24 0.30 6.31
N LEU A 176 -2.36 1.14 5.77
CA LEU A 176 -2.69 2.52 5.39
C LEU A 176 -3.75 2.56 4.29
N ALA A 177 -3.69 1.65 3.32
CA ALA A 177 -4.70 1.51 2.27
C ALA A 177 -6.10 1.22 2.85
N CYS A 178 -6.21 0.38 3.88
CA CYS A 178 -7.48 0.15 4.57
C CYS A 178 -8.02 1.43 5.24
N ILE A 179 -7.16 2.18 5.93
CA ILE A 179 -7.57 3.46 6.55
C ILE A 179 -7.97 4.46 5.48
N GLN A 180 -7.26 4.47 4.34
CA GLN A 180 -7.53 5.40 3.24
C GLN A 180 -8.87 5.14 2.55
N VAL A 181 -9.33 3.87 2.46
CA VAL A 181 -10.68 3.54 2.00
C VAL A 181 -11.73 4.16 2.92
N ILE A 182 -11.52 4.05 4.24
CA ILE A 182 -12.44 4.63 5.23
C ILE A 182 -12.42 6.16 5.13
N ASP A 183 -11.26 6.75 5.00
CA ASP A 183 -11.07 8.20 4.82
C ASP A 183 -11.84 8.71 3.60
N GLY A 184 -11.72 8.03 2.47
CA GLY A 184 -12.46 8.36 1.24
C GLY A 184 -13.98 8.28 1.41
N TYR A 185 -14.48 7.28 2.13
CA TYR A 185 -15.91 7.16 2.44
C TYR A 185 -16.38 8.35 3.29
N LEU A 186 -15.74 8.57 4.45
CA LEU A 186 -16.10 9.62 5.40
C LEU A 186 -15.99 11.02 4.77
N GLY A 187 -14.98 11.24 3.92
CA GLY A 187 -14.80 12.51 3.22
C GLY A 187 -15.86 12.82 2.18
N THR A 188 -16.60 11.79 1.71
CA THR A 188 -17.55 11.92 0.61
C THR A 188 -19.01 11.90 1.08
N VAL A 189 -19.32 11.20 2.16
CA VAL A 189 -20.69 10.92 2.59
C VAL A 189 -21.57 12.17 2.70
N ILE A 190 -21.09 13.26 3.30
CA ILE A 190 -21.89 14.48 3.49
C ILE A 190 -22.26 15.14 2.16
N THR A 191 -21.36 15.16 1.18
CA THR A 191 -21.60 15.78 -0.12
C THR A 191 -22.64 15.02 -0.94
N GLN A 192 -22.78 13.72 -0.70
CA GLN A 192 -23.77 12.87 -1.36
C GLN A 192 -25.13 12.91 -0.68
N THR A 193 -25.18 13.13 0.63
CA THR A 193 -26.41 12.99 1.42
C THR A 193 -27.04 14.30 1.87
N ILE A 194 -26.36 15.44 1.67
CA ILE A 194 -26.84 16.74 2.19
C ILE A 194 -28.18 17.15 1.60
N ALA A 195 -28.48 16.78 0.34
CA ALA A 195 -29.78 17.05 -0.29
C ALA A 195 -30.91 16.36 0.47
N PHE A 196 -30.78 15.06 0.73
CA PHE A 196 -31.78 14.27 1.49
C PHE A 196 -31.98 14.83 2.90
N ALA A 197 -30.88 15.19 3.60
CA ALA A 197 -30.95 15.80 4.91
C ALA A 197 -31.66 17.16 4.88
N SER A 198 -31.40 17.98 3.86
CA SER A 198 -32.05 19.28 3.70
C SER A 198 -33.54 19.16 3.41
N ASP A 199 -33.93 18.17 2.64
CA ASP A 199 -35.33 17.90 2.33
C ASP A 199 -36.08 17.42 3.58
N GLU A 200 -35.49 16.51 4.41
CA GLU A 200 -36.06 16.14 5.71
C GLU A 200 -36.22 17.34 6.64
N PHE A 201 -35.22 18.23 6.72
CA PHE A 201 -35.24 19.39 7.58
C PHE A 201 -35.94 20.60 6.99
N GLN A 202 -36.54 20.50 5.79
CA GLN A 202 -37.22 21.57 5.07
C GLN A 202 -36.33 22.84 4.95
N ARG A 203 -35.07 22.65 4.52
CA ARG A 203 -34.09 23.74 4.38
C ARG A 203 -33.83 24.08 2.90
N SER A 204 -33.55 25.37 2.64
CA SER A 204 -33.26 25.84 1.30
C SER A 204 -31.90 25.40 0.77
N ALA A 205 -31.72 25.43 -0.55
CA ALA A 205 -30.45 25.20 -1.23
C ALA A 205 -29.34 26.15 -0.72
N THR A 206 -29.70 27.38 -0.36
CA THR A 206 -28.76 28.33 0.28
C THR A 206 -28.23 27.79 1.60
N ALA A 207 -29.09 27.23 2.44
CA ALA A 207 -28.67 26.63 3.72
C ALA A 207 -27.75 25.41 3.51
N GLN A 208 -28.00 24.60 2.46
CA GLN A 208 -27.08 23.51 2.07
C GLN A 208 -25.70 24.06 1.71
N GLY A 209 -25.64 25.07 0.84
CA GLY A 209 -24.39 25.69 0.40
C GLY A 209 -23.58 26.29 1.57
N VAL A 210 -24.27 27.00 2.48
CA VAL A 210 -23.64 27.56 3.69
C VAL A 210 -23.11 26.44 4.60
N THR A 211 -23.88 25.36 4.80
CA THR A 211 -23.44 24.23 5.62
C THR A 211 -22.17 23.57 5.03
N LEU A 212 -22.14 23.35 3.72
CA LEU A 212 -20.95 22.80 3.04
C LEU A 212 -19.74 23.75 3.11
N ALA A 213 -19.96 25.05 3.05
CA ALA A 213 -18.91 26.05 3.21
C ALA A 213 -18.33 26.02 4.63
N VAL A 214 -19.19 25.94 5.65
CA VAL A 214 -18.78 25.85 7.06
C VAL A 214 -17.99 24.57 7.32
N ILE A 215 -18.40 23.44 6.76
CA ILE A 215 -17.67 22.17 6.90
C ILE A 215 -16.23 22.26 6.40
N ARG A 216 -15.95 23.09 5.39
CA ARG A 216 -14.58 23.32 4.90
C ARG A 216 -13.66 23.98 5.93
N LEU A 217 -14.21 24.67 6.93
CA LEU A 217 -13.42 25.20 8.05
C LEU A 217 -12.85 24.08 8.95
N GLY A 218 -13.23 22.84 8.74
CA GLY A 218 -12.62 21.66 9.36
C GLY A 218 -11.09 21.58 9.17
N ILE A 219 -10.52 22.33 8.20
CA ILE A 219 -9.06 22.45 8.05
C ILE A 219 -8.36 22.93 9.33
N VAL A 220 -9.04 23.74 10.16
CA VAL A 220 -8.50 24.18 11.46
C VAL A 220 -8.32 22.97 12.40
N VAL A 221 -9.32 22.07 12.40
CA VAL A 221 -9.23 20.81 13.17
C VAL A 221 -8.10 19.93 12.62
N ALA A 222 -7.94 19.87 11.29
CA ALA A 222 -6.85 19.11 10.65
C ALA A 222 -5.47 19.61 11.08
N LEU A 223 -5.27 20.92 11.15
CA LEU A 223 -4.02 21.51 11.65
C LEU A 223 -3.74 21.10 13.11
N GLY A 224 -4.78 21.09 13.95
CA GLY A 224 -4.67 20.59 15.33
C GLY A 224 -4.24 19.12 15.36
N VAL A 225 -4.84 18.25 14.55
CA VAL A 225 -4.47 16.84 14.46
C VAL A 225 -3.01 16.66 14.04
N VAL A 226 -2.57 17.38 13.01
CA VAL A 226 -1.18 17.31 12.54
C VAL A 226 -0.20 17.82 13.60
N ALA A 227 -0.52 18.92 14.30
CA ALA A 227 0.33 19.45 15.37
C ALA A 227 0.48 18.48 16.56
N LEU A 228 -0.57 17.71 16.86
CA LEU A 228 -0.51 16.68 17.90
C LEU A 228 0.31 15.45 17.48
N ALA A 229 0.51 15.21 16.20
CA ALA A 229 1.18 14.01 15.69
C ALA A 229 2.63 13.89 16.16
N ASP A 230 3.31 15.00 16.27
CA ASP A 230 4.72 15.04 16.69
C ASP A 230 4.91 14.76 18.20
N SER A 231 3.87 14.97 19.00
CA SER A 231 3.93 14.79 20.47
C SER A 231 3.38 13.44 20.95
N HIS A 232 2.35 12.89 20.29
CA HIS A 232 1.64 11.68 20.73
C HIS A 232 1.97 10.41 19.96
N GLY A 233 2.76 10.51 18.91
CA GLY A 233 3.13 9.40 18.04
C GLY A 233 2.12 9.17 16.91
N ARG A 234 2.61 9.19 15.67
CA ARG A 234 1.82 9.24 14.44
C ARG A 234 0.86 8.07 14.27
N SER A 235 1.28 6.83 14.60
CA SER A 235 0.43 5.64 14.43
C SER A 235 -0.76 5.63 15.39
N ARG A 236 -0.55 6.05 16.65
CA ARG A 236 -1.63 6.14 17.63
C ARG A 236 -2.60 7.23 17.24
N LEU A 237 -2.08 8.41 16.88
CA LEU A 237 -2.93 9.53 16.49
C LEU A 237 -3.73 9.24 15.22
N LEU A 238 -3.13 8.59 14.22
CA LEU A 238 -3.83 8.18 13.01
C LEU A 238 -5.02 7.26 13.33
N THR A 239 -4.81 6.27 14.20
CA THR A 239 -5.87 5.34 14.59
C THR A 239 -6.97 6.01 15.43
N THR A 240 -6.59 6.86 16.39
CA THR A 240 -7.56 7.60 17.20
C THR A 240 -8.35 8.60 16.37
N ALA A 241 -7.71 9.32 15.45
CA ALA A 241 -8.38 10.23 14.52
C ALA A 241 -9.37 9.47 13.62
N ALA A 242 -9.01 8.27 13.14
CA ALA A 242 -9.90 7.44 12.35
C ALA A 242 -11.16 7.00 13.14
N ILE A 243 -10.98 6.54 14.37
CA ILE A 243 -12.10 6.14 15.23
C ILE A 243 -12.97 7.34 15.56
N LEU A 244 -12.38 8.50 15.90
CA LEU A 244 -13.11 9.73 16.17
C LEU A 244 -13.86 10.25 14.94
N ALA A 245 -13.25 10.16 13.75
CA ALA A 245 -13.91 10.55 12.50
C ALA A 245 -15.14 9.66 12.21
N VAL A 246 -15.04 8.36 12.43
CA VAL A 246 -16.17 7.44 12.32
C VAL A 246 -17.25 7.79 13.36
N ALA A 247 -16.87 8.00 14.61
CA ALA A 247 -17.81 8.33 15.69
C ALA A 247 -18.54 9.65 15.44
N THR A 248 -17.81 10.71 15.04
CA THR A 248 -18.41 12.03 14.75
C THR A 248 -19.28 11.98 13.49
N THR A 249 -18.93 11.18 12.49
CA THR A 249 -19.79 10.94 11.33
C THR A 249 -21.08 10.23 11.76
N ALA A 250 -20.99 9.16 12.56
CA ALA A 250 -22.13 8.42 13.05
C ALA A 250 -23.05 9.30 13.94
N LEU A 251 -22.51 10.23 14.73
CA LEU A 251 -23.31 11.23 15.44
C LEU A 251 -24.15 12.11 14.50
N GLY A 252 -23.70 12.30 13.26
CA GLY A 252 -24.49 12.96 12.22
C GLY A 252 -25.83 12.26 11.92
N ALA A 253 -25.92 10.93 12.08
CA ALA A 253 -27.18 10.21 11.93
C ALA A 253 -28.26 10.63 12.96
N LEU A 254 -27.84 11.10 14.13
CA LEU A 254 -28.72 11.53 15.22
C LEU A 254 -29.10 13.03 15.13
N SER A 255 -28.77 13.70 14.02
CA SER A 255 -28.96 15.14 13.86
C SER A 255 -30.43 15.55 14.00
N PRO A 256 -30.75 16.50 14.87
CA PRO A 256 -32.08 17.10 14.97
C PRO A 256 -32.30 18.16 13.88
N GLY A 257 -31.27 18.58 13.17
CA GLY A 257 -31.33 19.62 12.14
C GLY A 257 -30.00 19.82 11.42
N LEU A 258 -30.05 20.60 10.32
CA LEU A 258 -28.94 20.81 9.38
C LEU A 258 -27.69 21.41 10.04
N TRP A 259 -27.84 22.31 11.03
CA TRP A 259 -26.73 22.95 11.72
C TRP A 259 -25.96 21.99 12.63
N PHE A 260 -26.66 21.10 13.31
CA PHE A 260 -26.02 20.04 14.11
C PHE A 260 -25.27 19.07 13.20
N LEU A 261 -25.89 18.67 12.08
CA LEU A 261 -25.23 17.86 11.07
C LEU A 261 -23.96 18.56 10.55
N GLY A 262 -24.06 19.84 10.20
CA GLY A 262 -22.92 20.63 9.77
C GLY A 262 -21.78 20.67 10.80
N GLY A 263 -22.11 20.83 12.07
CA GLY A 263 -21.13 20.84 13.17
C GLY A 263 -20.41 19.51 13.35
N THR A 264 -21.15 18.39 13.37
CA THR A 264 -20.55 17.06 13.47
C THR A 264 -19.66 16.76 12.22
N GLN A 265 -20.15 17.13 11.03
CA GLN A 265 -19.41 16.92 9.81
C GLN A 265 -18.19 17.85 9.64
N LEU A 266 -18.21 19.04 10.21
CA LEU A 266 -17.03 19.91 10.29
C LEU A 266 -15.89 19.21 11.05
N VAL A 267 -16.20 18.64 12.21
CA VAL A 267 -15.20 17.90 13.01
C VAL A 267 -14.75 16.65 12.26
N ALA A 268 -15.68 15.85 11.74
CA ALA A 268 -15.35 14.66 10.95
C ALA A 268 -14.46 14.99 9.77
N ARG A 269 -14.78 16.06 9.01
CA ARG A 269 -14.00 16.53 7.87
C ARG A 269 -12.58 16.96 8.25
N GLY A 270 -12.44 17.64 9.37
CA GLY A 270 -11.13 18.03 9.88
C GLY A 270 -10.28 16.81 10.29
N LEU A 271 -10.89 15.84 10.93
CA LEU A 271 -10.21 14.58 11.30
C LEU A 271 -9.77 13.81 10.04
N THR A 272 -10.62 13.68 9.01
CA THR A 272 -10.27 13.00 7.75
C THR A 272 -9.16 13.75 7.01
N MET A 273 -9.21 15.07 6.90
CA MET A 273 -8.12 15.84 6.30
C MET A 273 -6.79 15.64 7.04
N GLY A 274 -6.82 15.67 8.39
CA GLY A 274 -5.64 15.39 9.21
C GLY A 274 -5.10 13.97 9.00
N MET A 275 -5.99 12.98 8.91
CA MET A 275 -5.63 11.60 8.59
C MET A 275 -4.95 11.47 7.23
N GLY A 276 -5.50 12.07 6.18
CA GLY A 276 -4.91 12.03 4.84
C GLY A 276 -3.46 12.57 4.83
N ILE A 277 -3.19 13.67 5.54
CA ILE A 277 -1.84 14.22 5.69
C ILE A 277 -0.94 13.21 6.44
N LEU A 278 -1.39 12.66 7.57
CA LEU A 278 -0.63 11.69 8.35
C LEU A 278 -0.32 10.42 7.57
N ILE A 279 -1.28 9.91 6.80
CA ILE A 279 -1.10 8.73 5.92
C ILE A 279 -0.01 9.00 4.89
N GLY A 280 -0.04 10.18 4.24
CA GLY A 280 0.98 10.58 3.26
C GLY A 280 2.39 10.65 3.87
N VAL A 281 2.51 11.28 5.04
CA VAL A 281 3.78 11.36 5.77
C VAL A 281 4.28 9.98 6.19
N PHE A 282 3.40 9.13 6.72
CA PHE A 282 3.75 7.78 7.15
C PHE A 282 4.22 6.92 5.97
N ALA A 283 3.52 7.00 4.83
CA ALA A 283 3.93 6.32 3.60
C ALA A 283 5.31 6.79 3.11
N ALA A 284 5.57 8.11 3.14
CA ALA A 284 6.86 8.67 2.74
C ALA A 284 8.03 8.24 3.65
N GLU A 285 7.76 7.90 4.91
CA GLU A 285 8.78 7.43 5.87
C GLU A 285 9.08 5.94 5.77
N GLU A 286 8.07 5.12 5.51
CA GLU A 286 8.19 3.66 5.51
C GLU A 286 8.53 3.08 4.14
N LEU A 287 8.20 3.79 3.04
CA LEU A 287 8.44 3.31 1.68
C LEU A 287 9.83 3.68 1.17
N PRO A 288 10.47 2.81 0.37
CA PRO A 288 11.69 3.11 -0.36
C PRO A 288 11.54 4.38 -1.21
N ARG A 289 12.64 5.10 -1.44
CA ARG A 289 12.60 6.40 -2.14
C ARG A 289 11.97 6.32 -3.52
N GLY A 290 12.34 5.32 -4.33
CA GLY A 290 11.80 5.13 -5.68
C GLY A 290 10.34 4.70 -5.70
N SER A 291 9.82 4.10 -4.62
CA SER A 291 8.42 3.61 -4.55
C SER A 291 7.47 4.52 -3.78
N ARG A 292 7.89 5.74 -3.35
CA ARG A 292 7.00 6.66 -2.63
C ARG A 292 5.84 7.16 -3.48
N ALA A 293 6.13 7.58 -4.71
CA ALA A 293 5.09 8.03 -5.65
C ALA A 293 4.08 6.91 -5.95
N TYR A 294 4.58 5.69 -6.15
CA TYR A 294 3.74 4.50 -6.30
C TYR A 294 2.83 4.30 -5.08
N GLY A 295 3.37 4.34 -3.86
CA GLY A 295 2.59 4.19 -2.64
C GLY A 295 1.50 5.26 -2.50
N VAL A 296 1.81 6.52 -2.79
CA VAL A 296 0.83 7.63 -2.78
C VAL A 296 -0.27 7.39 -3.82
N SER A 297 0.07 6.91 -5.02
CA SER A 297 -0.92 6.59 -6.06
C SER A 297 -1.86 5.45 -5.65
N VAL A 298 -1.32 4.39 -5.02
CA VAL A 298 -2.13 3.28 -4.47
C VAL A 298 -3.07 3.79 -3.38
N LEU A 299 -2.59 4.65 -2.48
CA LEU A 299 -3.42 5.24 -1.42
C LEU A 299 -4.51 6.15 -2.00
N ALA A 300 -4.21 6.95 -3.02
CA ALA A 300 -5.21 7.78 -3.72
C ALA A 300 -6.29 6.92 -4.39
N LEU A 301 -5.91 5.79 -5.01
CA LEU A 301 -6.86 4.82 -5.56
C LEU A 301 -7.76 4.24 -4.47
N CYS A 302 -7.21 3.92 -3.29
CA CYS A 302 -7.98 3.43 -2.16
C CYS A 302 -8.95 4.48 -1.61
N ALA A 303 -8.56 5.77 -1.58
CA ALA A 303 -9.46 6.88 -1.23
C ALA A 303 -10.62 6.98 -2.24
N ALA A 304 -10.33 6.90 -3.54
CA ALA A 304 -11.35 6.93 -4.59
C ALA A 304 -12.30 5.72 -4.47
N LEU A 305 -11.78 4.53 -4.12
CA LEU A 305 -12.60 3.35 -3.85
C LEU A 305 -13.56 3.60 -2.68
N GLY A 306 -13.06 4.18 -1.59
CA GLY A 306 -13.89 4.56 -0.42
C GLY A 306 -14.98 5.57 -0.78
N ALA A 307 -14.63 6.60 -1.57
CA ALA A 307 -15.60 7.56 -2.09
C ALA A 307 -16.68 6.89 -2.97
N GLY A 308 -16.27 5.95 -3.83
CA GLY A 308 -17.18 5.13 -4.63
C GLY A 308 -18.13 4.28 -3.78
N MET A 309 -17.63 3.73 -2.66
CA MET A 309 -18.48 2.96 -1.73
C MET A 309 -19.55 3.85 -1.09
N ALA A 310 -19.26 5.13 -0.77
CA ALA A 310 -20.25 6.08 -0.27
C ALA A 310 -21.37 6.32 -1.29
N VAL A 311 -21.04 6.37 -2.59
CA VAL A 311 -22.03 6.49 -3.67
C VAL A 311 -22.83 5.18 -3.85
N TRP A 312 -22.18 4.02 -3.71
CA TRP A 312 -22.85 2.72 -3.84
C TRP A 312 -23.92 2.47 -2.78
N VAL A 313 -23.75 3.04 -1.59
CA VAL A 313 -24.72 2.93 -0.49
C VAL A 313 -25.85 3.95 -0.62
N LEU A 314 -25.69 4.97 -1.50
CA LEU A 314 -26.66 6.06 -1.64
C LEU A 314 -28.12 5.62 -1.92
N PRO A 315 -28.41 4.53 -2.69
CA PRO A 315 -29.78 4.07 -2.88
C PRO A 315 -30.53 3.76 -1.59
N VAL A 316 -29.83 3.53 -0.48
CA VAL A 316 -30.48 3.34 0.85
C VAL A 316 -31.19 4.63 1.29
N ALA A 317 -30.71 5.79 0.89
CA ALA A 317 -31.35 7.08 1.20
C ALA A 317 -32.71 7.25 0.51
N ASP A 318 -32.95 6.55 -0.62
CA ASP A 318 -34.21 6.64 -1.36
C ASP A 318 -35.32 5.73 -0.76
N LEU A 319 -34.97 4.81 0.13
CA LEU A 319 -35.91 3.85 0.71
C LEU A 319 -36.86 4.50 1.72
N ASP A 320 -36.39 5.52 2.43
CA ASP A 320 -37.13 6.23 3.48
C ASP A 320 -36.66 7.67 3.57
N PRO A 321 -37.51 8.66 3.88
CA PRO A 321 -37.07 10.06 4.09
C PRO A 321 -35.93 10.22 5.10
N ARG A 322 -35.73 9.26 5.99
CA ARG A 322 -34.64 9.19 6.98
C ARG A 322 -33.54 8.21 6.60
N GLY A 323 -33.65 7.50 5.47
CA GLY A 323 -32.70 6.47 5.03
C GLY A 323 -31.26 6.98 4.87
N TRP A 324 -31.08 8.29 4.60
CA TRP A 324 -29.73 8.89 4.57
C TRP A 324 -28.96 8.76 5.89
N ARG A 325 -29.66 8.63 7.03
CA ARG A 325 -29.05 8.47 8.36
C ARG A 325 -28.33 7.13 8.50
N ASP A 326 -28.84 6.09 7.88
CA ASP A 326 -28.24 4.76 7.90
C ASP A 326 -26.86 4.75 7.22
N ILE A 327 -26.69 5.57 6.19
CA ILE A 327 -25.41 5.72 5.49
C ILE A 327 -24.31 6.23 6.43
N TYR A 328 -24.64 7.07 7.41
CA TYR A 328 -23.71 7.57 8.43
C TYR A 328 -23.35 6.52 9.48
N LEU A 329 -24.18 5.49 9.65
CA LEU A 329 -23.94 4.39 10.58
C LEU A 329 -23.07 3.27 9.99
N VAL A 330 -23.05 3.13 8.65
CA VAL A 330 -22.26 2.11 7.95
C VAL A 330 -20.78 2.06 8.41
N PRO A 331 -20.08 3.19 8.59
CA PRO A 331 -18.69 3.17 9.03
C PRO A 331 -18.45 2.59 10.43
N LEU A 332 -19.48 2.50 11.29
CA LEU A 332 -19.33 1.85 12.59
C LEU A 332 -18.96 0.38 12.48
N LEU A 333 -19.35 -0.29 11.40
CA LEU A 333 -19.04 -1.70 11.15
C LEU A 333 -17.54 -1.95 11.02
N VAL A 334 -16.76 -0.92 10.62
CA VAL A 334 -15.30 -1.06 10.45
C VAL A 334 -14.48 -0.68 11.68
N VAL A 335 -15.12 -0.20 12.77
CA VAL A 335 -14.40 0.19 14.01
C VAL A 335 -13.58 -0.96 14.60
N PRO A 336 -14.09 -2.21 14.70
CA PRO A 336 -13.27 -3.33 15.19
C PRO A 336 -12.02 -3.57 14.33
N ALA A 337 -12.18 -3.43 13.01
CA ALA A 337 -11.05 -3.54 12.07
C ALA A 337 -10.03 -2.41 12.28
N LEU A 338 -10.48 -1.16 12.48
CA LEU A 338 -9.62 -0.02 12.78
C LEU A 338 -8.80 -0.23 14.06
N VAL A 339 -9.43 -0.74 15.13
CA VAL A 339 -8.71 -1.10 16.37
C VAL A 339 -7.66 -2.18 16.10
N GLY A 340 -8.02 -3.20 15.30
CA GLY A 340 -7.09 -4.26 14.88
C GLY A 340 -5.92 -3.73 14.05
N ILE A 341 -6.16 -2.77 13.15
CA ILE A 341 -5.14 -2.08 12.35
C ILE A 341 -4.22 -1.28 13.26
N GLY A 342 -4.77 -0.49 14.19
CA GLY A 342 -4.00 0.34 15.12
C GLY A 342 -3.04 -0.47 16.00
N ARG A 343 -3.44 -1.67 16.43
CA ARG A 343 -2.57 -2.59 17.16
C ARG A 343 -1.44 -3.19 16.31
N ARG A 344 -1.63 -3.28 15.00
CA ARG A 344 -0.67 -3.84 14.05
C ARG A 344 0.22 -2.79 13.39
N LEU A 345 -0.22 -1.53 13.40
CA LEU A 345 0.54 -0.40 12.86
C LEU A 345 1.67 -0.06 13.83
N SER A 346 2.87 -0.56 13.55
CA SER A 346 4.05 -0.32 14.39
C SER A 346 4.46 1.17 14.35
N VAL A 347 5.16 1.61 15.39
CA VAL A 347 5.78 2.95 15.43
C VAL A 347 6.73 3.12 14.24
N SER A 348 6.69 4.27 13.55
CA SER A 348 7.55 4.58 12.40
C SER A 348 9.03 4.37 12.73
N ARG A 349 9.80 3.79 11.79
CA ARG A 349 11.26 3.57 11.93
C ARG A 349 11.99 4.87 12.27
N ARG A 350 11.60 5.98 11.66
CA ARG A 350 12.24 7.28 11.91
C ARG A 350 11.93 7.81 13.30
N PHE A 351 10.71 7.62 13.80
CA PHE A 351 10.34 8.04 15.14
C PHE A 351 11.15 7.28 16.20
N THR A 352 11.40 6.01 16.00
CA THR A 352 12.24 5.20 16.90
C THR A 352 13.72 5.62 16.84
N ALA A 353 14.21 6.03 15.67
CA ALA A 353 15.58 6.52 15.50
C ALA A 353 15.80 7.94 16.07
N TYR A 354 14.73 8.72 16.25
CA TYR A 354 14.76 10.07 16.83
C TYR A 354 14.47 10.11 18.34
N LEU A 355 14.16 9.00 18.98
CA LEU A 355 14.13 8.91 20.42
C LEU A 355 15.59 8.82 20.89
N PRO A 356 16.27 9.94 21.26
CA PRO A 356 17.54 9.86 21.95
C PRO A 356 17.27 9.19 23.29
N ASP A 357 18.25 8.46 23.78
CA ASP A 357 18.19 7.78 25.08
C ASP A 357 17.40 8.61 26.10
N ALA A 358 16.35 8.01 26.67
CA ALA A 358 15.41 8.64 27.57
C ALA A 358 16.05 9.16 28.89
N THR A 359 17.37 9.14 28.99
CA THR A 359 18.18 9.68 30.10
C THR A 359 18.63 11.12 29.89
N ALA A 360 18.49 11.68 28.68
CA ALA A 360 18.77 13.09 28.45
C ALA A 360 17.52 13.93 28.78
N THR A 361 17.44 14.42 30.00
CA THR A 361 16.49 15.45 30.47
C THR A 361 16.52 16.64 29.50
N ARG A 362 15.49 16.79 28.67
CA ARG A 362 15.29 17.97 27.85
C ARG A 362 14.80 19.11 28.75
N PRO A 363 15.53 20.21 28.87
CA PRO A 363 14.96 21.39 29.48
C PRO A 363 13.90 22.00 28.55
N LEU A 364 12.72 22.27 29.09
CA LEU A 364 11.56 22.93 28.46
C LEU A 364 11.85 24.34 27.90
N GLY A 365 13.13 24.70 27.71
CA GLY A 365 13.58 26.04 27.31
C GLY A 365 13.65 26.33 25.81
N SER A 366 13.44 25.35 24.91
CA SER A 366 13.71 25.57 23.48
C SER A 366 12.56 26.26 22.72
N LEU A 367 11.33 26.17 23.18
CA LEU A 367 10.18 26.84 22.53
C LEU A 367 10.17 28.35 22.69
N ARG A 368 10.85 28.90 23.72
CA ARG A 368 10.91 30.34 23.96
C ARG A 368 11.93 31.07 23.07
N ARG A 369 12.84 30.36 22.40
CA ARG A 369 13.87 30.97 21.55
C ARG A 369 13.42 31.21 20.09
N PHE A 370 12.32 30.61 19.66
CA PHE A 370 11.86 30.77 18.24
C PHE A 370 10.96 32.02 18.07
N VAL A 371 10.41 32.58 19.13
CA VAL A 371 9.49 33.76 19.06
C VAL A 371 10.25 35.08 19.23
N GLY A 372 11.51 35.06 19.59
CA GLY A 372 12.23 36.24 20.08
C GLY A 372 13.37 36.84 19.24
N ARG A 373 13.53 36.50 17.95
CA ARG A 373 14.54 37.13 17.10
C ARG A 373 14.01 37.46 15.69
N ARG A 374 13.29 38.56 15.58
CA ARG A 374 13.32 39.38 14.36
C ARG A 374 14.40 40.42 14.54
N PRO A 375 15.46 40.44 13.70
CA PRO A 375 16.32 41.59 13.59
C PRO A 375 15.51 42.72 12.92
N LEU A 376 15.29 43.81 13.62
CA LEU A 376 14.89 45.07 13.02
C LEU A 376 16.00 45.48 12.05
N LEU A 377 15.70 45.57 10.78
CA LEU A 377 16.56 46.20 9.79
C LEU A 377 16.61 47.70 10.11
N PRO A 378 17.81 48.35 10.20
CA PRO A 378 17.89 49.79 10.36
C PRO A 378 17.46 50.46 9.05
N ALA A 379 16.51 51.36 9.18
CA ALA A 379 16.22 52.36 8.15
C ALA A 379 17.44 53.30 8.04
N THR A 380 18.12 53.21 6.90
CA THR A 380 19.07 54.24 6.50
C THR A 380 18.47 55.09 5.40
N ALA A 381 18.56 56.38 5.62
CA ALA A 381 18.17 57.51 4.80
C ALA A 381 18.70 57.49 3.37
#